data_0e406b8dfaed72fea85796c4486b24ae
#
_entry.id   0e406b8dfaed72fea85796c4486b24ae
#
_cell.length_a   1.000
_cell.length_b   1.000
_cell.length_c   1.000
_cell.angle_alpha   90.00
_cell.angle_beta   90.00
_cell.angle_gamma   90.00
#
_symmetry.space_group_name_H-M   'P 1'
#
loop_
_entity.id
_entity.type
_entity.pdbx_description
1 polymer ?
#
loop_
_entity_poly.entity_id
_entity_poly.type
_entity_poly.pdbx_seq_one_letter_code
_entity_poly.pdbx_strand_id
1 'polypeptide(L)'
;PGEFTTAINDPKARKELIQQIIAFTKEYKLDGFDIDYEEYDNWDKNFPSLLVFARGLYLAKEKNMLMTCAVNSRWLNYGTEWEQYFDYINLMSYDRGAFTDKPVQHASYDDFVKDLKYWNEQCRAAKSKIVGGLPFYGYSWEESLQGAVDAVRGIRYSGILKHLGNEAADKDNIGKTYYNGRPTIANKCKFIKENDYAGVMIWQLFQDAHDDNYD
;
A
#
# COMPACT_ATOMS: atom_id res chain seq x y z
N PRO A 1 21.26 -2.50 3.02
CA PRO A 1 20.10 -2.48 3.91
C PRO A 1 19.96 -1.10 4.51
N GLY A 2 18.76 -0.60 4.58
CA GLY A 2 18.47 0.68 5.23
C GLY A 2 18.78 0.65 6.73
N GLU A 3 18.81 1.82 7.34
CA GLU A 3 19.05 1.98 8.78
C GLU A 3 18.02 1.19 9.60
N PHE A 4 16.76 1.16 9.14
CA PHE A 4 15.69 0.42 9.79
C PHE A 4 15.97 -1.09 9.80
N THR A 5 16.33 -1.68 8.66
CA THR A 5 16.70 -3.11 8.58
C THR A 5 17.89 -3.44 9.47
N THR A 6 18.89 -2.56 9.55
CA THR A 6 20.02 -2.71 10.45
C THR A 6 19.56 -2.72 11.92
N ALA A 7 18.70 -1.78 12.29
CA ALA A 7 18.18 -1.68 13.65
C ALA A 7 17.32 -2.88 14.06
N ILE A 8 16.43 -3.38 13.20
CA ILE A 8 15.60 -4.55 13.55
C ILE A 8 16.40 -5.86 13.63
N ASN A 9 17.56 -5.95 12.96
CA ASN A 9 18.42 -7.12 13.02
C ASN A 9 19.35 -7.14 14.26
N ASP A 10 19.57 -6.01 14.91
CA ASP A 10 20.32 -5.92 16.18
C ASP A 10 19.35 -5.94 17.37
N PRO A 11 19.45 -6.91 18.30
CA PRO A 11 18.49 -7.03 19.41
C PRO A 11 18.45 -5.80 20.33
N LYS A 12 19.58 -5.09 20.53
CA LYS A 12 19.64 -3.90 21.38
C LYS A 12 19.01 -2.71 20.68
N ALA A 13 19.41 -2.44 19.43
CA ALA A 13 18.87 -1.35 18.64
C ALA A 13 17.36 -1.53 18.40
N ARG A 14 16.91 -2.76 18.12
CA ARG A 14 15.48 -3.09 17.97
C ARG A 14 14.69 -2.75 19.24
N LYS A 15 15.19 -3.10 20.41
CA LYS A 15 14.52 -2.76 21.68
C LYS A 15 14.45 -1.25 21.90
N GLU A 16 15.52 -0.52 21.62
CA GLU A 16 15.57 0.94 21.72
C GLU A 16 14.58 1.59 20.72
N LEU A 17 14.54 1.11 19.49
CA LEU A 17 13.62 1.59 18.46
C LEU A 17 12.14 1.39 18.88
N ILE A 18 11.78 0.24 19.42
CA ILE A 18 10.44 -0.03 19.95
C ILE A 18 10.08 0.99 21.02
N GLN A 19 10.98 1.25 21.97
CA GLN A 19 10.75 2.22 23.04
C GLN A 19 10.57 3.64 22.50
N GLN A 20 11.37 4.03 21.51
CA GLN A 20 11.27 5.35 20.87
C GLN A 20 9.95 5.53 20.13
N ILE A 21 9.48 4.53 19.38
CA ILE A 21 8.21 4.59 18.67
C ILE A 21 7.04 4.76 19.65
N ILE A 22 7.02 3.99 20.74
CA ILE A 22 5.97 4.10 21.76
C ILE A 22 6.02 5.46 22.47
N ALA A 23 7.22 5.94 22.81
CA ALA A 23 7.39 7.25 23.44
C ALA A 23 6.94 8.38 22.52
N PHE A 24 7.35 8.35 21.23
CA PHE A 24 6.93 9.32 20.21
C PHE A 24 5.40 9.34 20.02
N THR A 25 4.77 8.18 19.88
CA THR A 25 3.32 8.06 19.74
C THR A 25 2.58 8.72 20.91
N LYS A 26 3.08 8.54 22.13
CA LYS A 26 2.52 9.17 23.33
C LYS A 26 2.76 10.67 23.38
N GLU A 27 3.98 11.11 23.13
CA GLU A 27 4.39 12.52 23.17
C GLU A 27 3.54 13.36 22.23
N TYR A 28 3.34 12.88 21.00
CA TYR A 28 2.56 13.58 19.97
C TYR A 28 1.06 13.23 20.01
N LYS A 29 0.61 12.44 20.99
CA LYS A 29 -0.79 12.04 21.18
C LYS A 29 -1.41 11.45 19.92
N LEU A 30 -0.65 10.60 19.22
CA LEU A 30 -1.11 9.89 18.04
C LEU A 30 -1.99 8.70 18.46
N ASP A 31 -2.93 8.32 17.60
CA ASP A 31 -3.81 7.16 17.84
C ASP A 31 -3.09 5.82 17.69
N GLY A 32 -1.91 5.82 17.07
CA GLY A 32 -1.13 4.61 16.86
C GLY A 32 0.02 4.83 15.89
N PHE A 33 0.45 3.76 15.25
CA PHE A 33 1.55 3.76 14.26
C PHE A 33 1.34 2.71 13.19
N ASP A 34 1.96 2.92 12.03
CA ASP A 34 1.97 2.02 10.90
C ASP A 34 3.37 1.47 10.64
N ILE A 35 3.47 0.21 10.20
CA ILE A 35 4.72 -0.39 9.74
C ILE A 35 4.66 -0.55 8.23
N ASP A 36 5.47 0.22 7.53
CA ASP A 36 5.68 0.11 6.09
C ASP A 36 7.12 -0.33 5.81
N TYR A 37 7.30 -1.62 5.48
CA TYR A 37 8.61 -2.22 5.24
C TYR A 37 8.73 -2.70 3.80
N GLU A 38 9.49 -1.97 3.01
CA GLU A 38 9.61 -2.19 1.57
C GLU A 38 11.01 -2.65 1.12
N GLU A 39 11.81 -3.21 2.01
CA GLU A 39 13.08 -3.84 1.61
C GLU A 39 12.86 -5.28 1.16
N TYR A 40 12.72 -5.46 -0.14
CA TYR A 40 12.39 -6.77 -0.75
C TYR A 40 13.61 -7.68 -0.91
N ASP A 41 14.79 -7.09 -1.07
CA ASP A 41 16.05 -7.82 -1.14
C ASP A 41 16.35 -8.49 0.21
N ASN A 42 16.69 -9.78 0.17
CA ASN A 42 16.93 -10.59 1.36
C ASN A 42 15.72 -10.73 2.31
N TRP A 43 14.50 -10.71 1.79
CA TRP A 43 13.27 -10.85 2.57
C TRP A 43 13.32 -12.01 3.56
N ASP A 44 13.61 -13.23 3.10
CA ASP A 44 13.64 -14.44 3.94
C ASP A 44 14.64 -14.33 5.12
N LYS A 45 15.70 -13.57 4.94
CA LYS A 45 16.70 -13.31 5.99
C LYS A 45 16.22 -12.27 7.00
N ASN A 46 15.52 -11.24 6.54
CA ASN A 46 15.13 -10.09 7.35
C ASN A 46 13.76 -10.27 8.01
N PHE A 47 12.87 -11.02 7.39
CA PHE A 47 11.50 -11.20 7.87
C PHE A 47 11.41 -11.76 9.31
N PRO A 48 12.24 -12.73 9.75
CA PRO A 48 12.21 -13.17 11.15
C PRO A 48 12.48 -12.03 12.15
N SER A 49 13.40 -11.12 11.84
CA SER A 49 13.68 -9.95 12.69
C SER A 49 12.55 -8.94 12.65
N LEU A 50 11.94 -8.73 11.47
CA LEU A 50 10.75 -7.88 11.32
C LEU A 50 9.56 -8.42 12.12
N LEU A 51 9.34 -9.73 12.12
CA LEU A 51 8.30 -10.39 12.90
C LEU A 51 8.52 -10.22 14.42
N VAL A 52 9.78 -10.38 14.88
CA VAL A 52 10.14 -10.13 16.29
C VAL A 52 9.94 -8.66 16.66
N PHE A 53 10.25 -7.73 15.75
CA PHE A 53 10.02 -6.31 15.93
C PHE A 53 8.51 -5.99 16.04
N ALA A 54 7.69 -6.50 15.13
CA ALA A 54 6.24 -6.31 15.15
C ALA A 54 5.62 -6.86 16.45
N ARG A 55 6.02 -8.07 16.86
CA ARG A 55 5.61 -8.64 18.16
C ARG A 55 6.04 -7.76 19.33
N GLY A 56 7.26 -7.23 19.30
CA GLY A 56 7.77 -6.34 20.34
C GLY A 56 6.95 -5.06 20.49
N LEU A 57 6.58 -4.43 19.37
CA LEU A 57 5.70 -3.26 19.34
C LEU A 57 4.31 -3.60 19.86
N TYR A 58 3.72 -4.71 19.40
CA TYR A 58 2.41 -5.18 19.86
C TYR A 58 2.35 -5.37 21.39
N LEU A 59 3.40 -5.93 21.97
CA LEU A 59 3.49 -6.14 23.43
C LEU A 59 3.77 -4.85 24.21
N ALA A 60 4.42 -3.86 23.60
CA ALA A 60 4.80 -2.61 24.23
C ALA A 60 3.74 -1.50 24.08
N LYS A 61 2.87 -1.57 23.06
CA LYS A 61 1.85 -0.56 22.82
C LYS A 61 0.78 -0.53 23.91
N GLU A 62 0.20 0.62 24.14
CA GLU A 62 -0.99 0.73 24.99
C GLU A 62 -2.20 0.09 24.31
N LYS A 63 -3.16 -0.35 25.12
CA LYS A 63 -4.31 -1.13 24.66
C LYS A 63 -5.20 -0.40 23.65
N ASN A 64 -5.23 0.92 23.74
CA ASN A 64 -5.99 1.83 22.86
C ASN A 64 -5.21 2.32 21.64
N MET A 65 -3.90 2.04 21.55
CA MET A 65 -3.12 2.39 20.36
C MET A 65 -3.43 1.43 19.22
N LEU A 66 -3.67 1.98 18.04
CA LEU A 66 -3.76 1.21 16.80
C LEU A 66 -2.37 0.83 16.31
N MET A 67 -2.25 -0.36 15.77
CA MET A 67 -1.07 -0.85 15.08
C MET A 67 -1.47 -1.37 13.71
N THR A 68 -1.00 -0.71 12.66
CA THR A 68 -1.31 -1.07 11.28
C THR A 68 -0.03 -1.37 10.49
N CYS A 69 -0.16 -1.95 9.33
CA CYS A 69 0.95 -2.13 8.41
C CYS A 69 0.52 -1.94 6.96
N ALA A 70 1.44 -1.45 6.15
CA ALA A 70 1.37 -1.55 4.71
C ALA A 70 2.19 -2.77 4.27
N VAL A 71 1.63 -3.58 3.37
CA VAL A 71 2.26 -4.83 2.95
C VAL A 71 2.20 -5.00 1.45
N ASN A 72 3.24 -5.61 0.91
CA ASN A 72 3.24 -6.10 -0.46
C ASN A 72 2.13 -7.15 -0.62
N SER A 73 1.36 -7.05 -1.70
CA SER A 73 0.10 -7.78 -1.81
C SER A 73 0.24 -9.31 -1.86
N ARG A 74 1.08 -9.87 -2.76
CA ARG A 74 1.24 -11.34 -2.92
C ARG A 74 2.67 -11.80 -3.23
N TRP A 75 3.63 -10.89 -3.33
CA TRP A 75 4.97 -11.22 -3.80
C TRP A 75 5.90 -11.71 -2.71
N LEU A 76 5.56 -11.41 -1.47
CA LEU A 76 6.34 -11.78 -0.29
C LEU A 76 5.51 -12.71 0.60
N ASN A 77 6.21 -13.63 1.23
CA ASN A 77 5.59 -14.56 2.16
C ASN A 77 5.64 -13.98 3.59
N TYR A 78 4.49 -13.54 4.08
CA TYR A 78 4.32 -13.07 5.47
C TYR A 78 3.92 -14.19 6.44
N GLY A 79 3.64 -15.41 5.94
CA GLY A 79 3.16 -16.51 6.76
C GLY A 79 1.79 -16.22 7.38
N THR A 80 1.44 -17.01 8.40
CA THR A 80 0.15 -16.89 9.13
C THR A 80 0.30 -16.24 10.49
N GLU A 81 1.50 -15.83 10.89
CA GLU A 81 1.77 -15.23 12.20
C GLU A 81 1.75 -13.69 12.16
N TRP A 82 1.97 -13.09 10.99
CA TRP A 82 2.07 -11.65 10.83
C TRP A 82 0.79 -10.93 11.23
N GLU A 83 -0.37 -11.42 10.77
CA GLU A 83 -1.67 -10.78 10.90
C GLU A 83 -2.12 -10.54 12.36
N GLN A 84 -1.66 -11.39 13.29
CA GLN A 84 -2.11 -11.36 14.69
C GLN A 84 -1.70 -10.10 15.44
N TYR A 85 -0.68 -9.39 14.96
CA TYR A 85 -0.14 -8.20 15.62
C TYR A 85 -0.79 -6.90 15.18
N PHE A 86 -1.63 -6.91 14.14
CA PHE A 86 -2.16 -5.70 13.51
C PHE A 86 -3.67 -5.59 13.65
N ASP A 87 -4.13 -4.36 13.84
CA ASP A 87 -5.54 -4.00 13.81
C ASP A 87 -6.04 -3.91 12.37
N TYR A 88 -5.22 -3.32 11.45
CA TYR A 88 -5.49 -3.28 10.01
C TYR A 88 -4.23 -3.60 9.21
N ILE A 89 -4.43 -4.24 8.06
CA ILE A 89 -3.40 -4.64 7.11
C ILE A 89 -3.73 -4.01 5.76
N ASN A 90 -2.96 -2.99 5.38
CA ASN A 90 -3.14 -2.23 4.15
C ASN A 90 -2.41 -2.94 3.00
N LEU A 91 -3.14 -3.50 2.06
CA LEU A 91 -2.55 -4.18 0.91
C LEU A 91 -2.18 -3.16 -0.16
N MET A 92 -0.90 -3.03 -0.49
CA MET A 92 -0.41 -2.25 -1.62
C MET A 92 -0.71 -2.99 -2.94
N SER A 93 -1.98 -2.98 -3.34
CA SER A 93 -2.53 -3.72 -4.49
C SER A 93 -2.34 -2.95 -5.80
N TYR A 94 -1.11 -2.50 -6.03
CA TYR A 94 -0.69 -1.67 -7.16
C TYR A 94 0.80 -1.90 -7.50
N ASP A 95 1.34 -1.12 -8.44
CA ASP A 95 2.74 -1.14 -8.92
C ASP A 95 3.19 -2.43 -9.62
N ARG A 96 2.26 -3.29 -10.03
CA ARG A 96 2.57 -4.52 -10.75
C ARG A 96 3.17 -4.22 -12.12
N GLY A 97 4.43 -4.64 -12.32
CA GLY A 97 5.14 -4.42 -13.57
C GLY A 97 5.44 -2.96 -13.91
N ALA A 98 5.20 -2.03 -12.99
CA ALA A 98 5.39 -0.60 -13.18
C ALA A 98 6.84 -0.22 -13.55
N PHE A 99 7.81 -0.95 -13.01
CA PHE A 99 9.24 -0.73 -13.21
C PHE A 99 9.81 -1.45 -14.44
N THR A 100 8.96 -1.93 -15.33
CA THR A 100 9.37 -2.57 -16.59
C THR A 100 9.27 -1.61 -17.78
N ASP A 101 9.96 -1.93 -18.88
CA ASP A 101 9.87 -1.15 -20.11
C ASP A 101 8.59 -1.43 -20.93
N LYS A 102 7.76 -2.38 -20.47
CA LYS A 102 6.52 -2.75 -21.14
C LYS A 102 5.33 -2.07 -20.48
N PRO A 103 4.48 -1.37 -21.27
CA PRO A 103 3.23 -0.83 -20.78
C PRO A 103 2.35 -1.92 -20.17
N VAL A 104 1.87 -1.70 -18.94
CA VAL A 104 1.07 -2.68 -18.19
C VAL A 104 0.11 -1.99 -17.23
N GLN A 105 -1.07 -2.59 -17.03
CA GLN A 105 -1.98 -2.17 -15.96
C GLN A 105 -1.43 -2.61 -14.60
N HIS A 106 -0.95 -1.64 -13.84
CA HIS A 106 -0.27 -1.88 -12.56
C HIS A 106 -1.21 -2.23 -11.39
N ALA A 107 -2.50 -2.01 -11.54
CA ALA A 107 -3.48 -2.14 -10.45
C ALA A 107 -4.85 -2.62 -10.98
N SER A 108 -4.88 -3.78 -11.66
CA SER A 108 -6.13 -4.32 -12.22
C SER A 108 -7.14 -4.69 -11.13
N TYR A 109 -8.44 -4.70 -11.48
CA TYR A 109 -9.50 -5.19 -10.60
C TYR A 109 -9.28 -6.66 -10.21
N ASP A 110 -8.90 -7.50 -11.17
CA ASP A 110 -8.68 -8.93 -10.94
C ASP A 110 -7.53 -9.19 -9.96
N ASP A 111 -6.43 -8.44 -10.07
CA ASP A 111 -5.32 -8.55 -9.13
C ASP A 111 -5.71 -8.07 -7.73
N PHE A 112 -6.47 -6.98 -7.63
CA PHE A 112 -6.99 -6.48 -6.37
C PHE A 112 -7.83 -7.57 -5.65
N VAL A 113 -8.75 -8.23 -6.35
CA VAL A 113 -9.55 -9.33 -5.78
C VAL A 113 -8.68 -10.50 -5.36
N LYS A 114 -7.69 -10.88 -6.18
CA LYS A 114 -6.75 -11.97 -5.85
C LYS A 114 -5.90 -11.65 -4.62
N ASP A 115 -5.49 -10.39 -4.44
CA ASP A 115 -4.70 -9.96 -3.29
C ASP A 115 -5.49 -10.09 -1.99
N LEU A 116 -6.73 -9.58 -1.97
CA LEU A 116 -7.61 -9.68 -0.82
C LEU A 116 -7.89 -11.14 -0.42
N LYS A 117 -8.17 -11.98 -1.42
CA LYS A 117 -8.39 -13.42 -1.18
C LYS A 117 -7.12 -14.11 -0.66
N TYR A 118 -5.95 -13.81 -1.22
CA TYR A 118 -4.68 -14.37 -0.77
C TYR A 118 -4.43 -14.09 0.72
N TRP A 119 -4.63 -12.85 1.15
CA TRP A 119 -4.44 -12.48 2.55
C TRP A 119 -5.46 -13.13 3.48
N ASN A 120 -6.71 -13.28 3.04
CA ASN A 120 -7.72 -13.98 3.82
C ASN A 120 -7.48 -15.51 3.88
N GLU A 121 -7.18 -16.14 2.73
CA GLU A 121 -7.14 -17.59 2.61
C GLU A 121 -5.76 -18.18 2.94
N GLN A 122 -4.68 -17.55 2.50
CA GLN A 122 -3.32 -18.07 2.67
C GLN A 122 -2.64 -17.50 3.92
N CYS A 123 -2.73 -16.18 4.15
CA CYS A 123 -2.18 -15.55 5.34
C CYS A 123 -3.11 -15.64 6.55
N ARG A 124 -4.34 -16.13 6.37
CA ARG A 124 -5.38 -16.32 7.39
C ARG A 124 -5.82 -15.05 8.12
N ALA A 125 -5.57 -13.90 7.53
CA ALA A 125 -6.04 -12.63 8.08
C ALA A 125 -7.57 -12.55 8.01
N ALA A 126 -8.19 -12.10 9.10
CA ALA A 126 -9.63 -11.85 9.12
C ALA A 126 -9.98 -10.74 8.13
N LYS A 127 -11.07 -10.90 7.36
CA LYS A 127 -11.51 -9.88 6.39
C LYS A 127 -11.70 -8.50 7.03
N SER A 128 -12.16 -8.46 8.28
CA SER A 128 -12.34 -7.23 9.07
C SER A 128 -11.04 -6.50 9.41
N LYS A 129 -9.87 -7.06 9.09
CA LYS A 129 -8.56 -6.41 9.21
C LYS A 129 -7.96 -6.04 7.86
N ILE A 130 -8.42 -6.63 6.76
CA ILE A 130 -7.84 -6.45 5.43
C ILE A 130 -8.39 -5.20 4.76
N VAL A 131 -7.49 -4.30 4.37
CA VAL A 131 -7.78 -3.03 3.71
C VAL A 131 -7.19 -3.06 2.30
N GLY A 132 -8.01 -2.81 1.28
CA GLY A 132 -7.57 -2.83 -0.11
C GLY A 132 -6.98 -1.50 -0.56
N GLY A 133 -5.76 -1.51 -1.11
CA GLY A 133 -5.08 -0.32 -1.60
C GLY A 133 -5.58 0.13 -2.97
N LEU A 134 -5.83 1.42 -3.11
CA LEU A 134 -6.27 2.10 -4.32
C LEU A 134 -5.24 3.15 -4.73
N PRO A 135 -4.67 3.07 -5.96
CA PRO A 135 -3.76 4.10 -6.45
C PRO A 135 -4.54 5.28 -7.03
N PHE A 136 -4.18 6.50 -6.63
CA PHE A 136 -4.62 7.75 -7.28
C PHE A 136 -3.54 8.28 -8.22
N TYR A 137 -2.91 7.37 -8.94
CA TYR A 137 -1.86 7.60 -9.93
C TYR A 137 -1.84 6.47 -10.94
N GLY A 138 -1.03 6.65 -11.96
CA GLY A 138 -0.77 5.64 -12.98
C GLY A 138 0.66 5.68 -13.47
N TYR A 139 0.91 4.95 -14.54
CA TYR A 139 2.20 4.91 -15.22
C TYR A 139 2.01 5.18 -16.71
N SER A 140 2.91 5.97 -17.29
CA SER A 140 2.87 6.31 -18.71
C SER A 140 4.18 5.99 -19.43
N TRP A 141 4.04 5.32 -20.55
CA TRP A 141 5.11 5.05 -21.52
C TRP A 141 4.92 5.90 -22.79
N GLU A 142 4.11 6.96 -22.72
CA GLU A 142 3.91 7.90 -23.83
C GLU A 142 5.04 8.92 -23.87
N GLU A 143 5.66 9.08 -25.05
CA GLU A 143 6.70 10.09 -25.26
C GLU A 143 6.19 11.52 -25.06
N SER A 144 4.93 11.77 -25.44
CA SER A 144 4.27 13.07 -25.25
C SER A 144 4.08 13.49 -23.80
N LEU A 145 4.15 12.55 -22.85
CA LEU A 145 3.99 12.79 -21.41
C LEU A 145 5.29 12.75 -20.62
N GLN A 146 6.45 12.63 -21.25
CA GLN A 146 7.75 12.53 -20.55
C GLN A 146 8.02 13.70 -19.59
N GLY A 147 7.50 14.90 -19.88
CA GLY A 147 7.61 16.05 -18.98
C GLY A 147 6.61 16.06 -17.81
N ALA A 148 5.66 15.13 -17.80
CA ALA A 148 4.61 15.02 -16.77
C ALA A 148 4.78 13.82 -15.85
N VAL A 149 5.69 12.90 -16.18
CA VAL A 149 6.00 11.71 -15.40
C VAL A 149 7.25 11.92 -14.55
N ASP A 150 7.32 11.19 -13.44
CA ASP A 150 8.53 11.09 -12.62
C ASP A 150 9.59 10.15 -13.22
N ALA A 151 10.71 9.95 -12.50
CA ALA A 151 11.83 9.11 -12.94
C ALA A 151 11.47 7.64 -13.20
N VAL A 152 10.37 7.15 -12.62
CA VAL A 152 9.86 5.78 -12.77
C VAL A 152 8.58 5.72 -13.61
N ARG A 153 8.30 6.75 -14.39
CA ARG A 153 7.10 6.91 -15.24
C ARG A 153 5.78 7.10 -14.50
N GLY A 154 5.81 7.32 -13.18
CA GLY A 154 4.63 7.62 -12.38
C GLY A 154 3.99 8.95 -12.79
N ILE A 155 2.67 8.98 -12.91
CA ILE A 155 1.89 10.18 -13.23
C ILE A 155 0.70 10.27 -12.27
N ARG A 156 0.53 11.42 -11.63
CA ARG A 156 -0.60 11.69 -10.74
C ARG A 156 -1.93 11.63 -11.49
N TYR A 157 -3.01 11.21 -10.85
CA TYR A 157 -4.32 11.18 -11.49
C TYR A 157 -4.76 12.58 -11.99
N SER A 158 -4.53 13.63 -11.21
CA SER A 158 -4.72 15.02 -11.67
C SER A 158 -3.92 15.36 -12.93
N GLY A 159 -2.70 14.84 -13.05
CA GLY A 159 -1.88 14.99 -14.26
C GLY A 159 -2.45 14.22 -15.46
N ILE A 160 -3.00 13.03 -15.24
CA ILE A 160 -3.67 12.24 -16.29
C ILE A 160 -4.83 13.04 -16.87
N LEU A 161 -5.74 13.55 -16.02
CA LEU A 161 -6.88 14.35 -16.49
C LEU A 161 -6.44 15.64 -17.17
N LYS A 162 -5.43 16.32 -16.64
CA LYS A 162 -4.89 17.55 -17.23
C LYS A 162 -4.35 17.35 -18.65
N HIS A 163 -3.68 16.23 -18.89
CA HIS A 163 -3.01 15.98 -20.18
C HIS A 163 -3.85 15.18 -21.17
N LEU A 164 -4.72 14.30 -20.69
CA LEU A 164 -5.52 13.39 -21.51
C LEU A 164 -7.01 13.77 -21.57
N GLY A 165 -7.42 14.79 -20.83
CA GLY A 165 -8.79 15.29 -20.81
C GLY A 165 -9.73 14.53 -19.84
N ASN A 166 -10.89 15.13 -19.58
CA ASN A 166 -11.86 14.59 -18.61
C ASN A 166 -12.41 13.21 -18.99
N GLU A 167 -12.38 12.86 -20.27
CA GLU A 167 -12.78 11.53 -20.74
C GLU A 167 -11.88 10.40 -20.18
N ALA A 168 -10.68 10.73 -19.70
CA ALA A 168 -9.78 9.79 -19.03
C ALA A 168 -10.36 9.32 -17.68
N ALA A 169 -11.24 10.10 -17.04
CA ALA A 169 -11.76 9.79 -15.72
C ALA A 169 -12.49 8.43 -15.63
N ASP A 170 -13.09 7.98 -16.72
CA ASP A 170 -13.88 6.75 -16.76
C ASP A 170 -13.17 5.58 -17.46
N LYS A 171 -11.88 5.73 -17.75
CA LYS A 171 -11.05 4.70 -18.41
C LYS A 171 -9.93 4.23 -17.49
N ASP A 172 -9.43 3.03 -17.73
CA ASP A 172 -8.26 2.48 -17.02
C ASP A 172 -6.97 2.62 -17.81
N ASN A 173 -7.07 3.06 -19.06
CA ASN A 173 -5.92 3.45 -19.87
C ASN A 173 -6.33 4.37 -21.03
N ILE A 174 -5.40 5.21 -21.47
CA ILE A 174 -5.41 5.89 -22.77
C ILE A 174 -4.03 5.70 -23.39
N GLY A 175 -3.99 5.15 -24.61
CA GLY A 175 -2.73 4.80 -25.23
C GLY A 175 -1.90 3.87 -24.35
N LYS A 176 -0.67 4.32 -24.03
CA LYS A 176 0.26 3.59 -23.14
C LYS A 176 0.31 4.16 -21.72
N THR A 177 -0.72 4.91 -21.29
CA THR A 177 -0.88 5.40 -19.93
C THR A 177 -1.91 4.54 -19.23
N TYR A 178 -1.53 3.88 -18.12
CA TYR A 178 -2.35 2.93 -17.37
C TYR A 178 -2.58 3.44 -15.94
N TYR A 179 -3.81 3.38 -15.47
CA TYR A 179 -4.26 3.87 -14.16
C TYR A 179 -5.58 3.19 -13.76
N ASN A 180 -6.26 3.66 -12.72
CA ASN A 180 -7.63 3.26 -12.45
C ASN A 180 -8.58 4.45 -12.64
N GLY A 181 -9.55 4.30 -13.54
CA GLY A 181 -10.65 5.24 -13.67
C GLY A 181 -11.73 5.06 -12.61
N ARG A 182 -12.67 6.02 -12.54
CA ARG A 182 -13.77 6.01 -11.56
C ARG A 182 -14.56 4.70 -11.52
N PRO A 183 -14.92 4.05 -12.65
CA PRO A 183 -15.65 2.80 -12.61
C PRO A 183 -14.88 1.65 -11.95
N THR A 184 -13.58 1.55 -12.19
CA THR A 184 -12.73 0.51 -11.55
C THR A 184 -12.56 0.77 -10.06
N ILE A 185 -12.33 2.01 -9.65
CA ILE A 185 -12.30 2.39 -8.24
C ILE A 185 -13.64 2.06 -7.55
N ALA A 186 -14.77 2.43 -8.17
CA ALA A 186 -16.09 2.12 -7.64
C ALA A 186 -16.33 0.61 -7.49
N ASN A 187 -15.93 -0.19 -8.50
CA ASN A 187 -16.04 -1.65 -8.45
C ASN A 187 -15.16 -2.27 -7.33
N LYS A 188 -13.95 -1.76 -7.11
CA LYS A 188 -13.09 -2.18 -6.00
C LYS A 188 -13.75 -1.88 -4.65
N CYS A 189 -14.28 -0.67 -4.46
CA CYS A 189 -15.00 -0.29 -3.25
C CYS A 189 -16.27 -1.14 -3.04
N LYS A 190 -17.02 -1.43 -4.11
CA LYS A 190 -18.17 -2.30 -4.07
C LYS A 190 -17.79 -3.72 -3.62
N PHE A 191 -16.71 -4.28 -4.18
CA PHE A 191 -16.22 -5.60 -3.80
C PHE A 191 -15.85 -5.67 -2.31
N ILE A 192 -15.16 -4.68 -1.78
CA ILE A 192 -14.83 -4.54 -0.36
C ILE A 192 -16.09 -4.63 0.49
N LYS A 193 -17.10 -3.80 0.18
CA LYS A 193 -18.35 -3.72 0.93
C LYS A 193 -19.16 -5.01 0.86
N GLU A 194 -19.29 -5.61 -0.33
CA GLU A 194 -20.11 -6.82 -0.54
C GLU A 194 -19.47 -8.09 0.04
N ASN A 195 -18.19 -8.07 0.35
CA ASN A 195 -17.44 -9.21 0.88
C ASN A 195 -16.94 -9.02 2.31
N ASP A 196 -17.41 -7.96 3.01
CA ASP A 196 -17.12 -7.67 4.42
C ASP A 196 -15.61 -7.50 4.73
N TYR A 197 -14.85 -6.94 3.79
CA TYR A 197 -13.49 -6.48 4.06
C TYR A 197 -13.49 -5.17 4.84
N ALA A 198 -12.40 -4.86 5.56
CA ALA A 198 -12.33 -3.72 6.47
C ALA A 198 -12.53 -2.36 5.80
N GLY A 199 -12.03 -2.18 4.59
CA GLY A 199 -12.13 -0.90 3.89
C GLY A 199 -11.12 -0.76 2.77
N VAL A 200 -10.85 0.49 2.40
CA VAL A 200 -9.86 0.86 1.39
C VAL A 200 -8.82 1.83 1.95
N MET A 201 -7.60 1.76 1.44
CA MET A 201 -6.53 2.71 1.66
C MET A 201 -6.20 3.39 0.33
N ILE A 202 -5.90 4.66 0.34
CA ILE A 202 -5.62 5.44 -0.87
C ILE A 202 -4.15 5.88 -0.87
N TRP A 203 -3.43 5.56 -1.95
CA TRP A 203 -2.12 6.13 -2.21
C TRP A 203 -2.17 7.00 -3.47
N GLN A 204 -2.10 8.30 -3.35
CA GLN A 204 -2.27 9.13 -2.17
C GLN A 204 -3.18 10.32 -2.51
N LEU A 205 -3.81 10.93 -1.50
CA LEU A 205 -4.82 11.98 -1.67
C LEU A 205 -4.32 13.19 -2.49
N PHE A 206 -3.07 13.62 -2.31
CA PHE A 206 -2.50 14.75 -3.07
C PHE A 206 -2.24 14.46 -4.56
N GLN A 207 -2.53 13.26 -5.02
CA GLN A 207 -2.43 12.88 -6.43
C GLN A 207 -3.79 12.90 -7.14
N ASP A 208 -4.86 13.06 -6.38
CA ASP A 208 -6.20 13.21 -6.91
C ASP A 208 -6.43 14.56 -7.59
N ALA A 209 -7.48 14.65 -8.40
CA ALA A 209 -7.95 15.92 -8.97
C ALA A 209 -8.66 16.74 -7.88
N HIS A 210 -8.23 17.98 -7.71
CA HIS A 210 -8.75 18.88 -6.68
C HIS A 210 -9.41 20.13 -7.28
N ASP A 211 -9.46 20.24 -8.60
CA ASP A 211 -10.05 21.38 -9.30
C ASP A 211 -11.51 21.09 -9.64
N ASP A 212 -12.39 22.08 -9.45
CA ASP A 212 -13.82 22.08 -9.81
C ASP A 212 -14.08 21.75 -11.30
N ASN A 213 -13.01 21.73 -12.12
CA ASN A 213 -13.08 21.39 -13.54
C ASN A 213 -13.01 19.90 -13.85
N TYR A 214 -12.86 19.02 -12.84
CA TYR A 214 -12.67 17.57 -13.01
C TYR A 214 -13.72 16.73 -12.25
N ASP A 215 -14.79 17.38 -11.79
CA ASP A 215 -15.95 16.74 -11.18
C ASP A 215 -16.80 15.96 -12.18
#